data_62c6d56f28fa5dc85c19ed071776253e
#
_entry.id   62c6d56f28fa5dc85c19ed071776253e
#
_cell.length_a   1.000
_cell.length_b   1.000
_cell.length_c   1.000
_cell.angle_alpha   90.00
_cell.angle_beta   90.00
_cell.angle_gamma   90.00
#
_symmetry.space_group_name_H-M   'P 1'
#
loop_
_entity.id
_entity.type
_entity.pdbx_description
1 polymer ?
#
loop_
_entity_poly.entity_id
_entity_poly.type
_entity_poly.pdbx_seq_one_letter_code
_entity_poly.pdbx_strand_id
1 'polypeptide(L)'
;MEKQFGFGANESPKDYRTIKSDAVMALPLTTGGYDYLPEDIEHQHKVGICTAISIVQMAQKVYKTKYSADFQYLLQKKFIDQNWNEGSSPLASLKVGNKYGFLPAEDWVYTSEADRELPYSQYIEKLKAIPDSEVNRLISLCENKLKGYEIIDSDIPEKVAAAIQNSEAGIITRYEVGQEWWTPSWKKEDINPLRAPAQSISGHQIIASLYRFNDKKLIRLSNTWGKDWCDQGEADTYYEDYKMTEAWLPHFKSAPEVIINRPSLPKHQPLTRNLSFMMTGDDVMRLQKVLGVKTTGFFWYATLNAVIAYQKKNKIDPAVGFVGPITREKLNKEFFS
;
A
#
# COMPACT_ATOMS: atom_id res chain seq x y z
N MET A 1 14.28 -18.97 -24.32
CA MET A 1 15.01 -18.19 -23.31
C MET A 1 14.59 -18.70 -21.93
N GLU A 2 15.57 -18.99 -21.10
CA GLU A 2 15.28 -19.40 -19.72
C GLU A 2 14.72 -18.19 -18.95
N LYS A 3 13.67 -18.43 -18.14
CA LYS A 3 13.03 -17.40 -17.32
C LYS A 3 14.06 -16.86 -16.31
N GLN A 4 14.43 -15.59 -16.42
CA GLN A 4 15.47 -15.00 -15.58
C GLN A 4 14.92 -14.59 -14.21
N PHE A 5 13.71 -14.03 -14.17
CA PHE A 5 12.99 -13.69 -12.94
C PHE A 5 11.55 -14.17 -13.00
N GLY A 6 10.96 -14.45 -11.84
CA GLY A 6 9.56 -14.80 -11.72
C GLY A 6 8.66 -13.59 -11.99
N PHE A 7 7.52 -13.85 -12.62
CA PHE A 7 6.39 -12.95 -12.66
C PHE A 7 5.22 -13.63 -11.95
N GLY A 8 4.33 -12.89 -11.35
CA GLY A 8 3.30 -13.57 -10.60
C GLY A 8 2.18 -12.69 -10.05
N ALA A 9 2.02 -11.47 -10.53
CA ALA A 9 0.89 -10.64 -10.12
C ALA A 9 -0.28 -10.81 -11.09
N ASN A 10 -1.25 -11.63 -10.70
CA ASN A 10 -2.54 -11.74 -11.36
C ASN A 10 -3.39 -10.51 -11.08
N GLU A 11 -4.37 -10.24 -11.95
CA GLU A 11 -5.37 -9.20 -11.64
C GLU A 11 -6.14 -9.53 -10.37
N SER A 12 -6.44 -8.50 -9.58
CA SER A 12 -7.26 -8.65 -8.38
C SER A 12 -8.72 -8.89 -8.76
N PRO A 13 -9.39 -9.87 -8.14
CA PRO A 13 -10.82 -10.05 -8.33
C PRO A 13 -11.58 -8.83 -7.79
N LYS A 14 -12.68 -8.47 -8.44
CA LYS A 14 -13.56 -7.41 -7.94
C LYS A 14 -14.13 -7.80 -6.58
N ASP A 15 -13.89 -6.97 -5.57
CA ASP A 15 -14.45 -7.14 -4.23
C ASP A 15 -15.23 -5.87 -3.86
N TYR A 16 -16.56 -5.99 -3.76
CA TYR A 16 -17.46 -4.87 -3.46
C TYR A 16 -17.26 -4.27 -2.06
N ARG A 17 -16.52 -4.98 -1.19
CA ARG A 17 -16.17 -4.51 0.16
C ARG A 17 -14.91 -3.64 0.17
N THR A 18 -14.23 -3.54 -0.97
CA THR A 18 -13.02 -2.73 -1.07
C THR A 18 -13.37 -1.25 -0.99
N ILE A 19 -12.76 -0.57 -0.05
CA ILE A 19 -12.91 0.87 0.11
C ILE A 19 -12.09 1.56 -1.00
N LYS A 20 -12.74 2.46 -1.74
CA LYS A 20 -12.04 3.32 -2.68
C LYS A 20 -11.37 4.46 -1.93
N SER A 21 -10.12 4.71 -2.24
CA SER A 21 -9.41 5.86 -1.73
C SER A 21 -9.89 7.13 -2.42
N ASP A 22 -10.41 8.06 -1.64
CA ASP A 22 -10.71 9.42 -2.08
C ASP A 22 -9.61 10.40 -1.66
N ALA A 23 -8.39 9.87 -1.41
CA ALA A 23 -7.25 10.70 -1.02
C ALA A 23 -7.07 11.86 -2.00
N VAL A 24 -7.16 13.07 -1.46
CA VAL A 24 -6.94 14.31 -2.21
C VAL A 24 -5.71 14.98 -1.64
N MET A 25 -4.83 15.45 -2.51
CA MET A 25 -3.68 16.23 -2.07
C MET A 25 -4.16 17.56 -1.46
N ALA A 26 -3.76 17.81 -0.23
CA ALA A 26 -4.09 19.06 0.46
C ALA A 26 -3.30 20.26 -0.06
N LEU A 27 -2.20 20.04 -0.79
CA LEU A 27 -1.28 21.04 -1.36
C LEU A 27 -0.68 20.50 -2.67
N PRO A 28 -0.22 21.37 -3.57
CA PRO A 28 0.56 20.96 -4.73
C PRO A 28 1.90 20.41 -4.24
N LEU A 29 1.97 19.09 -4.10
CA LEU A 29 3.17 18.41 -3.69
C LEU A 29 4.01 18.13 -4.94
N THR A 30 5.24 18.60 -4.91
CA THR A 30 6.19 18.34 -6.01
C THR A 30 6.96 17.05 -5.79
N THR A 31 7.14 16.63 -4.54
CA THR A 31 7.91 15.43 -4.20
C THR A 31 7.46 14.88 -2.85
N GLY A 32 7.40 13.56 -2.73
CA GLY A 32 7.13 12.85 -1.48
C GLY A 32 7.31 11.35 -1.62
N GLY A 33 7.42 10.65 -0.50
CA GLY A 33 7.53 9.19 -0.46
C GLY A 33 8.69 8.71 0.41
N TYR A 34 9.17 7.50 0.10
CA TYR A 34 10.11 6.73 0.91
C TYR A 34 11.23 6.18 0.04
N ASP A 35 12.46 6.24 0.52
CA ASP A 35 13.60 5.53 -0.08
C ASP A 35 13.68 4.13 0.52
N TYR A 36 13.88 3.13 -0.33
CA TYR A 36 14.24 1.77 0.05
C TYR A 36 15.75 1.62 -0.01
N LEU A 37 16.34 1.04 1.03
CA LEU A 37 17.77 0.72 1.03
C LEU A 37 17.99 -0.60 0.29
N PRO A 38 19.18 -0.84 -0.29
CA PRO A 38 19.46 -2.10 -1.00
C PRO A 38 19.25 -3.35 -0.16
N GLU A 39 19.48 -3.27 1.15
CA GLU A 39 19.23 -4.34 2.11
C GLU A 39 17.75 -4.59 2.41
N ASP A 40 16.88 -3.67 2.06
CA ASP A 40 15.42 -3.83 2.18
C ASP A 40 14.83 -4.56 0.96
N ILE A 41 15.59 -4.69 -0.13
CA ILE A 41 15.12 -5.28 -1.39
C ILE A 41 15.38 -6.79 -1.39
N GLU A 42 14.32 -7.57 -1.29
CA GLU A 42 14.39 -9.03 -1.37
C GLU A 42 14.43 -9.53 -2.81
N HIS A 43 14.93 -10.75 -3.00
CA HIS A 43 14.99 -11.40 -4.31
C HIS A 43 13.99 -12.55 -4.40
N GLN A 44 13.06 -12.47 -5.36
CA GLN A 44 12.10 -13.55 -5.63
C GLN A 44 12.67 -14.66 -6.55
N HIS A 45 13.80 -14.40 -7.21
CA HIS A 45 14.44 -15.31 -8.17
C HIS A 45 13.46 -15.77 -9.27
N LYS A 46 13.36 -17.08 -9.52
CA LYS A 46 12.57 -17.65 -10.63
C LYS A 46 11.11 -17.87 -10.32
N VAL A 47 10.70 -17.74 -9.05
CA VAL A 47 9.31 -18.00 -8.63
C VAL A 47 8.45 -16.73 -8.62
N GLY A 48 7.19 -16.84 -8.98
CA GLY A 48 6.26 -15.72 -9.11
C GLY A 48 5.62 -15.32 -7.77
N ILE A 49 6.43 -14.89 -6.78
CA ILE A 49 5.97 -14.50 -5.43
C ILE A 49 6.07 -12.99 -5.15
N CYS A 50 6.10 -12.16 -6.20
CA CYS A 50 6.22 -10.70 -6.06
C CYS A 50 5.14 -10.10 -5.14
N THR A 51 3.94 -10.67 -5.14
CA THR A 51 2.84 -10.19 -4.28
C THR A 51 3.12 -10.38 -2.79
N ALA A 52 3.80 -11.46 -2.42
CA ALA A 52 4.19 -11.72 -1.04
C ALA A 52 5.39 -10.86 -0.63
N ILE A 53 6.42 -10.78 -1.50
CA ILE A 53 7.63 -10.01 -1.19
C ILE A 53 7.32 -8.53 -1.04
N SER A 54 6.57 -7.92 -1.97
CA SER A 54 6.29 -6.49 -1.90
C SER A 54 5.60 -6.10 -0.58
N ILE A 55 4.57 -6.83 -0.15
CA ILE A 55 3.88 -6.49 1.10
C ILE A 55 4.76 -6.74 2.34
N VAL A 56 5.63 -7.76 2.29
CA VAL A 56 6.59 -8.06 3.34
C VAL A 56 7.67 -6.99 3.43
N GLN A 57 8.24 -6.54 2.31
CA GLN A 57 9.20 -5.43 2.28
C GLN A 57 8.61 -4.16 2.91
N MET A 58 7.35 -3.83 2.60
CA MET A 58 6.66 -2.69 3.21
C MET A 58 6.50 -2.88 4.73
N ALA A 59 6.07 -4.08 5.17
CA ALA A 59 5.95 -4.40 6.60
C ALA A 59 7.30 -4.29 7.32
N GLN A 60 8.37 -4.83 6.74
CA GLN A 60 9.74 -4.75 7.28
C GLN A 60 10.19 -3.29 7.42
N LYS A 61 9.90 -2.45 6.43
CA LYS A 61 10.22 -1.02 6.49
C LYS A 61 9.50 -0.31 7.64
N VAL A 62 8.22 -0.64 7.86
CA VAL A 62 7.39 0.01 8.88
C VAL A 62 7.73 -0.50 10.29
N TYR A 63 7.88 -1.80 10.47
CA TYR A 63 8.01 -2.42 11.79
C TYR A 63 9.46 -2.69 12.21
N LYS A 64 10.41 -2.57 11.28
CA LYS A 64 11.85 -2.84 11.51
C LYS A 64 12.13 -4.28 11.96
N THR A 65 11.31 -5.21 11.52
CA THR A 65 11.39 -6.65 11.77
C THR A 65 11.43 -7.38 10.44
N LYS A 66 12.28 -8.40 10.30
CA LYS A 66 12.30 -9.28 9.12
C LYS A 66 11.14 -10.28 9.20
N TYR A 67 10.44 -10.43 8.08
CA TYR A 67 9.28 -11.33 7.94
C TYR A 67 9.47 -12.32 6.79
N SER A 68 8.77 -13.45 6.85
CA SER A 68 8.82 -14.48 5.81
C SER A 68 7.88 -14.18 4.65
N ALA A 69 8.44 -13.90 3.47
CA ALA A 69 7.66 -13.76 2.24
C ALA A 69 7.10 -15.12 1.76
N ASP A 70 7.84 -16.21 1.95
CA ASP A 70 7.38 -17.55 1.58
C ASP A 70 6.17 -17.98 2.38
N PHE A 71 6.13 -17.68 3.68
CA PHE A 71 4.93 -17.94 4.50
C PHE A 71 3.75 -17.05 4.06
N GLN A 72 4.01 -15.79 3.77
CA GLN A 72 2.99 -14.89 3.24
C GLN A 72 2.40 -15.43 1.93
N TYR A 73 3.25 -15.96 1.03
CA TYR A 73 2.80 -16.60 -0.21
C TYR A 73 2.01 -17.89 0.03
N LEU A 74 2.46 -18.75 0.95
CA LEU A 74 1.71 -19.94 1.38
C LEU A 74 0.29 -19.59 1.79
N LEU A 75 0.12 -18.55 2.62
CA LEU A 75 -1.20 -18.13 3.08
C LEU A 75 -2.07 -17.57 1.94
N GLN A 76 -1.46 -16.84 1.00
CA GLN A 76 -2.17 -16.37 -0.20
C GLN A 76 -2.71 -17.56 -1.00
N LYS A 77 -1.87 -18.54 -1.31
CA LYS A 77 -2.25 -19.70 -2.09
C LYS A 77 -3.31 -20.56 -1.40
N LYS A 78 -3.11 -20.83 -0.10
CA LYS A 78 -3.95 -21.75 0.66
C LYS A 78 -5.32 -21.17 1.00
N PHE A 79 -5.40 -19.91 1.39
CA PHE A 79 -6.61 -19.34 2.00
C PHE A 79 -7.34 -18.29 1.15
N ILE A 80 -6.65 -17.69 0.18
CA ILE A 80 -7.26 -16.65 -0.67
C ILE A 80 -7.46 -17.17 -2.09
N ASP A 81 -6.40 -17.59 -2.75
CA ASP A 81 -6.46 -18.09 -4.13
C ASP A 81 -7.12 -19.47 -4.23
N GLN A 82 -6.95 -20.28 -3.19
CA GLN A 82 -7.42 -21.68 -3.12
C GLN A 82 -6.99 -22.52 -4.32
N ASN A 83 -5.85 -22.19 -4.89
CA ASN A 83 -5.18 -22.93 -5.96
C ASN A 83 -3.67 -22.76 -5.82
N TRP A 84 -2.91 -23.62 -6.51
CA TRP A 84 -1.45 -23.65 -6.43
C TRP A 84 -0.78 -23.24 -7.76
N ASN A 85 -1.49 -22.53 -8.63
CA ASN A 85 -0.91 -21.96 -9.83
C ASN A 85 0.10 -20.87 -9.47
N GLU A 86 1.10 -20.65 -10.32
CA GLU A 86 2.10 -19.61 -10.09
C GLU A 86 1.45 -18.22 -10.07
N GLY A 87 1.93 -17.40 -9.15
CA GLY A 87 1.42 -16.03 -8.96
C GLY A 87 0.23 -15.93 -7.99
N SER A 88 -0.10 -14.70 -7.66
CA SER A 88 -1.23 -14.33 -6.82
C SER A 88 -1.68 -12.90 -7.20
N SER A 89 -2.63 -12.31 -6.48
CA SER A 89 -3.09 -10.95 -6.77
C SER A 89 -2.66 -9.95 -5.67
N PRO A 90 -2.54 -8.66 -5.99
CA PRO A 90 -2.31 -7.62 -4.98
C PRO A 90 -3.32 -7.69 -3.83
N LEU A 91 -4.59 -7.86 -4.15
CA LEU A 91 -5.64 -8.00 -3.15
C LEU A 91 -5.45 -9.22 -2.23
N ALA A 92 -4.93 -10.34 -2.75
CA ALA A 92 -4.65 -11.52 -1.94
C ALA A 92 -3.57 -11.24 -0.88
N SER A 93 -2.50 -10.54 -1.25
CA SER A 93 -1.44 -10.15 -0.32
C SER A 93 -1.96 -9.25 0.80
N LEU A 94 -2.82 -8.30 0.46
CA LEU A 94 -3.45 -7.38 1.42
C LEU A 94 -4.42 -8.11 2.35
N LYS A 95 -5.24 -9.02 1.84
CA LYS A 95 -6.16 -9.84 2.65
C LYS A 95 -5.41 -10.71 3.66
N VAL A 96 -4.29 -11.32 3.25
CA VAL A 96 -3.44 -12.10 4.15
C VAL A 96 -2.84 -11.21 5.23
N GLY A 97 -2.21 -10.11 4.87
CA GLY A 97 -1.63 -9.16 5.84
C GLY A 97 -2.66 -8.60 6.82
N ASN A 98 -3.88 -8.34 6.36
CA ASN A 98 -4.96 -7.83 7.22
C ASN A 98 -5.53 -8.92 8.15
N LYS A 99 -5.73 -10.14 7.65
CA LYS A 99 -6.34 -11.22 8.44
C LYS A 99 -5.36 -11.88 9.41
N TYR A 100 -4.15 -12.18 8.94
CA TYR A 100 -3.20 -13.01 9.68
C TYR A 100 -2.01 -12.21 10.24
N GLY A 101 -1.58 -11.14 9.57
CA GLY A 101 -0.35 -10.43 9.89
C GLY A 101 0.87 -11.02 9.20
N PHE A 102 2.05 -10.85 9.81
CA PHE A 102 3.32 -11.24 9.23
C PHE A 102 4.08 -12.16 10.19
N LEU A 103 4.60 -13.28 9.67
CA LEU A 103 5.40 -14.20 10.45
C LEU A 103 6.84 -13.68 10.52
N PRO A 104 7.46 -13.54 11.72
CA PRO A 104 8.88 -13.26 11.83
C PRO A 104 9.73 -14.28 11.04
N ALA A 105 10.76 -13.80 10.35
CA ALA A 105 11.55 -14.64 9.45
C ALA A 105 12.28 -15.77 10.19
N GLU A 106 12.64 -15.57 11.46
CA GLU A 106 13.29 -16.56 12.32
C GLU A 106 12.42 -17.77 12.66
N ASP A 107 11.10 -17.61 12.60
CA ASP A 107 10.13 -18.69 12.83
C ASP A 107 9.86 -19.53 11.57
N TRP A 108 10.41 -19.16 10.41
CA TRP A 108 10.23 -19.84 9.14
C TRP A 108 11.45 -20.70 8.78
N VAL A 109 11.24 -22.02 8.67
CA VAL A 109 12.32 -23.00 8.45
C VAL A 109 12.09 -23.92 7.23
N TYR A 110 11.03 -23.71 6.46
CA TYR A 110 10.59 -24.67 5.43
C TYR A 110 11.18 -24.40 4.04
N THR A 111 11.45 -23.16 3.72
CA THR A 111 12.11 -22.74 2.49
C THR A 111 13.07 -21.60 2.80
N SER A 112 14.04 -21.41 1.92
CA SER A 112 15.01 -20.33 1.94
C SER A 112 14.96 -19.54 0.63
N GLU A 113 15.67 -18.44 0.57
CA GLU A 113 15.82 -17.68 -0.69
C GLU A 113 16.42 -18.56 -1.81
N ALA A 114 17.34 -19.48 -1.49
CA ALA A 114 17.92 -20.42 -2.46
C ALA A 114 16.86 -21.36 -3.09
N ASP A 115 15.80 -21.69 -2.37
CA ASP A 115 14.71 -22.52 -2.91
C ASP A 115 13.92 -21.81 -4.00
N ARG A 116 13.94 -20.48 -4.04
CA ARG A 116 13.31 -19.67 -5.07
C ARG A 116 14.02 -19.74 -6.43
N GLU A 117 15.22 -20.34 -6.50
CA GLU A 117 15.91 -20.70 -7.75
C GLU A 117 15.36 -21.98 -8.41
N LEU A 118 14.62 -22.79 -7.67
CA LEU A 118 14.01 -23.99 -8.19
C LEU A 118 12.89 -23.66 -9.21
N PRO A 119 12.56 -24.58 -10.13
CA PRO A 119 11.33 -24.47 -10.90
C PRO A 119 10.13 -24.32 -9.96
N TYR A 120 9.15 -23.50 -10.34
CA TYR A 120 7.97 -23.24 -9.51
C TYR A 120 7.28 -24.52 -9.01
N SER A 121 7.18 -25.55 -9.85
CA SER A 121 6.59 -26.83 -9.48
C SER A 121 7.30 -27.52 -8.30
N GLN A 122 8.63 -27.39 -8.21
CA GLN A 122 9.39 -27.94 -7.09
C GLN A 122 9.30 -27.06 -5.83
N TYR A 123 9.35 -25.76 -6.01
CA TYR A 123 9.19 -24.80 -4.91
C TYR A 123 7.83 -24.97 -4.23
N ILE A 124 6.75 -25.02 -5.01
CA ILE A 124 5.39 -25.07 -4.46
C ILE A 124 5.09 -26.38 -3.74
N GLU A 125 5.71 -27.52 -4.15
CA GLU A 125 5.55 -28.79 -3.46
C GLU A 125 6.13 -28.73 -2.04
N LYS A 126 7.21 -27.98 -1.80
CA LYS A 126 7.73 -27.74 -0.44
C LYS A 126 6.71 -27.03 0.45
N LEU A 127 6.01 -26.05 -0.10
CA LEU A 127 4.97 -25.32 0.65
C LEU A 127 3.73 -26.20 0.90
N LYS A 128 3.31 -27.00 -0.08
CA LYS A 128 2.18 -27.92 0.05
C LYS A 128 2.43 -29.03 1.11
N ALA A 129 3.68 -29.43 1.27
CA ALA A 129 4.06 -30.49 2.21
C ALA A 129 3.92 -30.05 3.70
N ILE A 130 3.74 -28.76 3.98
CA ILE A 130 3.60 -28.27 5.35
C ILE A 130 2.21 -28.64 5.88
N PRO A 131 2.13 -29.41 7.00
CA PRO A 131 0.85 -29.84 7.56
C PRO A 131 -0.02 -28.65 8.02
N ASP A 132 -1.34 -28.80 7.94
CA ASP A 132 -2.28 -27.76 8.37
C ASP A 132 -2.13 -27.38 9.85
N SER A 133 -1.82 -28.35 10.70
CA SER A 133 -1.52 -28.11 12.12
C SER A 133 -0.34 -27.17 12.30
N GLU A 134 0.69 -27.32 11.47
CA GLU A 134 1.88 -26.49 11.50
C GLU A 134 1.60 -25.08 10.90
N VAL A 135 0.86 -25.01 9.81
CA VAL A 135 0.40 -23.71 9.26
C VAL A 135 -0.39 -22.93 10.33
N ASN A 136 -1.28 -23.61 11.07
CA ASN A 136 -2.05 -22.96 12.13
C ASN A 136 -1.16 -22.52 13.31
N ARG A 137 -0.14 -23.32 13.67
CA ARG A 137 0.86 -22.94 14.68
C ARG A 137 1.60 -21.67 14.24
N LEU A 138 2.09 -21.62 13.01
CA LEU A 138 2.79 -20.45 12.46
C LEU A 138 1.88 -19.22 12.38
N ILE A 139 0.60 -19.38 12.02
CA ILE A 139 -0.37 -18.28 12.07
C ILE A 139 -0.47 -17.69 13.47
N SER A 140 -0.38 -18.51 14.52
CA SER A 140 -0.45 -18.00 15.89
C SER A 140 0.78 -17.19 16.33
N LEU A 141 1.89 -17.30 15.58
CA LEU A 141 3.11 -16.52 15.79
C LEU A 141 3.12 -15.22 14.96
N CYS A 142 2.19 -15.07 14.02
CA CYS A 142 2.11 -13.85 13.22
C CYS A 142 1.78 -12.62 14.07
N GLU A 143 2.42 -11.52 13.73
CA GLU A 143 2.23 -10.23 14.38
C GLU A 143 1.92 -9.11 13.37
N ASN A 144 1.69 -7.91 13.87
CA ASN A 144 1.66 -6.70 13.05
C ASN A 144 0.70 -6.73 11.83
N LYS A 145 -0.58 -7.05 12.07
CA LYS A 145 -1.61 -7.07 11.03
C LYS A 145 -1.82 -5.70 10.41
N LEU A 146 -2.10 -5.67 9.10
CA LEU A 146 -2.63 -4.46 8.45
C LEU A 146 -3.91 -4.01 9.15
N LYS A 147 -4.08 -2.71 9.29
CA LYS A 147 -5.30 -2.09 9.84
C LYS A 147 -6.40 -1.93 8.79
N GLY A 148 -6.03 -2.03 7.53
CA GLY A 148 -6.91 -1.94 6.39
C GLY A 148 -6.13 -1.75 5.09
N TYR A 149 -6.85 -1.61 3.99
CA TYR A 149 -6.30 -1.27 2.69
C TYR A 149 -7.39 -0.63 1.81
N GLU A 150 -6.96 0.19 0.85
CA GLU A 150 -7.84 0.91 -0.05
C GLU A 150 -7.36 0.74 -1.50
N ILE A 151 -8.30 0.68 -2.44
CA ILE A 151 -7.97 0.77 -3.87
C ILE A 151 -7.88 2.24 -4.26
N ILE A 152 -6.83 2.57 -5.01
CA ILE A 152 -6.57 3.91 -5.52
C ILE A 152 -7.00 3.94 -6.98
N ASP A 153 -7.60 5.06 -7.40
CA ASP A 153 -7.84 5.33 -8.80
C ASP A 153 -6.50 5.61 -9.50
N SER A 154 -5.96 4.57 -10.13
CA SER A 154 -4.64 4.58 -10.75
C SER A 154 -4.58 5.43 -12.03
N ASP A 155 -5.71 5.88 -12.57
CA ASP A 155 -5.76 6.79 -13.73
C ASP A 155 -5.58 8.27 -13.36
N ILE A 156 -5.55 8.58 -12.06
CA ILE A 156 -5.39 9.94 -11.55
C ILE A 156 -4.05 10.06 -10.82
N PRO A 157 -3.01 10.64 -11.44
CA PRO A 157 -1.66 10.70 -10.85
C PRO A 157 -1.61 11.44 -9.51
N GLU A 158 -2.47 12.44 -9.32
CA GLU A 158 -2.56 13.19 -8.07
C GLU A 158 -3.08 12.31 -6.91
N LYS A 159 -3.97 11.36 -7.18
CA LYS A 159 -4.43 10.36 -6.19
C LYS A 159 -3.32 9.36 -5.86
N VAL A 160 -2.56 8.93 -6.86
CA VAL A 160 -1.39 8.06 -6.66
C VAL A 160 -0.35 8.77 -5.79
N ALA A 161 0.00 10.00 -6.09
CA ALA A 161 0.94 10.79 -5.30
C ALA A 161 0.44 11.04 -3.88
N ALA A 162 -0.84 11.37 -3.71
CA ALA A 162 -1.46 11.55 -2.39
C ALA A 162 -1.43 10.25 -1.57
N ALA A 163 -1.68 9.10 -2.20
CA ALA A 163 -1.62 7.81 -1.55
C ALA A 163 -0.19 7.45 -1.11
N ILE A 164 0.83 7.69 -1.97
CA ILE A 164 2.24 7.49 -1.61
C ILE A 164 2.60 8.37 -0.41
N GLN A 165 2.20 9.63 -0.41
CA GLN A 165 2.49 10.56 0.68
C GLN A 165 1.82 10.17 2.00
N ASN A 166 0.58 9.69 1.93
CA ASN A 166 -0.21 9.31 3.10
C ASN A 166 0.06 7.87 3.57
N SER A 167 0.89 7.13 2.85
CA SER A 167 1.32 5.78 3.21
C SER A 167 2.36 5.80 4.32
N GLU A 168 2.70 4.62 4.83
CA GLU A 168 3.80 4.42 5.80
C GLU A 168 5.06 3.84 5.14
N ALA A 169 4.94 3.32 3.89
CA ALA A 169 6.03 2.70 3.14
C ALA A 169 5.81 2.69 1.62
N GLY A 170 5.03 3.63 1.07
CA GLY A 170 4.62 3.61 -0.32
C GLY A 170 3.29 2.88 -0.55
N ILE A 171 2.99 2.55 -1.79
CA ILE A 171 1.76 1.85 -2.20
C ILE A 171 2.10 0.60 -3.02
N ILE A 172 1.24 -0.39 -2.99
CA ILE A 172 1.33 -1.56 -3.86
C ILE A 172 0.78 -1.18 -5.24
N THR A 173 1.53 -1.50 -6.28
CA THR A 173 1.12 -1.30 -7.67
C THR A 173 1.32 -2.57 -8.48
N ARG A 174 0.51 -2.74 -9.52
CA ARG A 174 0.65 -3.79 -10.52
C ARG A 174 0.90 -3.17 -11.88
N TYR A 175 1.86 -3.70 -12.60
CA TYR A 175 2.19 -3.33 -13.98
C TYR A 175 2.14 -4.56 -14.88
N GLU A 176 1.79 -4.34 -16.15
CA GLU A 176 2.06 -5.31 -17.19
C GLU A 176 3.53 -5.23 -17.57
N VAL A 177 4.25 -6.34 -17.57
CA VAL A 177 5.70 -6.36 -17.78
C VAL A 177 6.10 -7.22 -18.96
N GLY A 178 7.20 -6.88 -19.61
CA GLY A 178 7.80 -7.58 -20.74
C GLY A 178 9.20 -8.13 -20.43
N GLN A 179 9.79 -8.81 -21.41
CA GLN A 179 11.14 -9.40 -21.26
C GLN A 179 12.23 -8.35 -21.06
N GLU A 180 12.02 -7.15 -21.56
CA GLU A 180 12.93 -6.01 -21.43
C GLU A 180 13.19 -5.61 -19.97
N TRP A 181 12.30 -5.99 -19.07
CA TRP A 181 12.50 -5.76 -17.64
C TRP A 181 13.54 -6.69 -17.02
N TRP A 182 13.84 -7.85 -17.64
CA TRP A 182 14.82 -8.80 -17.12
C TRP A 182 16.26 -8.38 -17.36
N THR A 183 16.52 -7.69 -18.48
CA THR A 183 17.84 -7.21 -18.84
C THR A 183 17.81 -5.70 -18.96
N PRO A 184 17.76 -5.00 -17.84
CA PRO A 184 17.73 -3.56 -17.90
C PRO A 184 19.05 -3.06 -18.45
N SER A 185 19.02 -2.38 -19.58
CA SER A 185 20.12 -1.51 -20.05
C SER A 185 20.26 -0.27 -19.15
N TRP A 186 19.67 -0.31 -18.00
CA TRP A 186 19.55 0.74 -17.01
C TRP A 186 20.82 0.79 -16.17
N LYS A 187 21.81 1.49 -16.65
CA LYS A 187 22.94 1.87 -15.80
C LYS A 187 22.54 3.12 -15.03
N LYS A 188 23.05 3.26 -13.82
CA LYS A 188 22.82 4.41 -12.92
C LYS A 188 23.04 5.78 -13.60
N GLU A 189 23.76 5.81 -14.70
CA GLU A 189 24.09 7.00 -15.50
C GLU A 189 23.08 7.27 -16.63
N ASP A 190 22.26 6.29 -16.99
CA ASP A 190 21.20 6.43 -17.98
C ASP A 190 19.90 6.67 -17.24
N ILE A 191 19.49 7.93 -17.12
CA ILE A 191 18.16 8.33 -16.63
C ILE A 191 17.13 7.93 -17.70
N ASN A 192 17.05 6.64 -18.00
CA ASN A 192 16.01 6.09 -18.86
C ASN A 192 14.93 5.49 -17.98
N PRO A 193 13.78 6.14 -17.83
CA PRO A 193 12.68 5.58 -17.05
C PRO A 193 12.16 4.30 -17.68
N LEU A 194 11.65 3.40 -16.85
CA LEU A 194 10.92 2.22 -17.31
C LEU A 194 9.77 2.65 -18.21
N ARG A 195 9.55 1.89 -19.28
CA ARG A 195 8.47 2.13 -20.24
C ARG A 195 7.55 0.93 -20.32
N ALA A 196 6.34 1.17 -20.79
CA ALA A 196 5.42 0.10 -21.14
C ALA A 196 6.08 -0.90 -22.09
N PRO A 197 5.94 -2.21 -21.86
CA PRO A 197 6.51 -3.22 -22.72
C PRO A 197 5.86 -3.19 -24.11
N ALA A 198 6.64 -3.51 -25.14
CA ALA A 198 6.10 -3.69 -26.49
C ALA A 198 5.10 -4.86 -26.53
N GLN A 199 5.34 -5.89 -25.73
CA GLN A 199 4.45 -7.01 -25.53
C GLN A 199 4.45 -7.40 -24.04
N SER A 200 3.27 -7.36 -23.42
CA SER A 200 3.09 -7.88 -22.07
C SER A 200 3.20 -9.40 -22.08
N ILE A 201 3.95 -9.94 -21.13
CA ILE A 201 4.06 -11.38 -20.90
C ILE A 201 3.48 -11.81 -19.56
N SER A 202 3.34 -10.89 -18.61
CA SER A 202 2.73 -11.14 -17.29
C SER A 202 2.49 -9.85 -16.53
N GLY A 203 1.69 -9.94 -15.46
CA GLY A 203 1.61 -8.92 -14.43
C GLY A 203 2.73 -9.06 -13.40
N HIS A 204 3.18 -7.92 -12.86
CA HIS A 204 4.17 -7.86 -11.79
C HIS A 204 3.73 -6.87 -10.71
N GLN A 205 3.84 -7.29 -9.44
CA GLN A 205 3.60 -6.40 -8.31
C GLN A 205 4.91 -5.77 -7.85
N ILE A 206 4.87 -4.46 -7.66
CA ILE A 206 6.01 -3.64 -7.28
C ILE A 206 5.53 -2.52 -6.34
N ILE A 207 6.41 -1.97 -5.53
CA ILE A 207 6.08 -0.88 -4.63
C ILE A 207 6.33 0.45 -5.36
N ALA A 208 5.32 1.31 -5.47
CA ALA A 208 5.55 2.71 -5.79
C ALA A 208 5.89 3.45 -4.50
N SER A 209 7.16 3.78 -4.35
CA SER A 209 7.74 4.25 -3.09
C SER A 209 7.87 5.77 -3.00
N LEU A 210 8.07 6.45 -4.13
CA LEU A 210 8.29 7.90 -4.18
C LEU A 210 7.68 8.48 -5.45
N TYR A 211 7.29 9.75 -5.39
CA TYR A 211 6.90 10.53 -6.57
C TYR A 211 7.65 11.86 -6.64
N ARG A 212 7.86 12.34 -7.87
CA ARG A 212 8.35 13.69 -8.18
C ARG A 212 7.55 14.26 -9.33
N PHE A 213 6.71 15.23 -9.04
CA PHE A 213 5.81 15.85 -10.00
C PHE A 213 6.28 17.28 -10.30
N ASN A 214 7.16 17.38 -11.28
CA ASN A 214 7.63 18.63 -11.86
C ASN A 214 7.02 18.79 -13.26
N ASP A 215 7.86 19.02 -14.27
CA ASP A 215 7.42 19.07 -15.68
C ASP A 215 6.91 17.71 -16.16
N LYS A 216 7.44 16.63 -15.60
CA LYS A 216 6.98 15.24 -15.80
C LYS A 216 6.64 14.60 -14.46
N LYS A 217 5.64 13.71 -14.47
CA LYS A 217 5.21 12.99 -13.27
C LYS A 217 5.99 11.70 -13.13
N LEU A 218 7.04 11.73 -12.33
CA LEU A 218 7.90 10.59 -12.08
C LEU A 218 7.42 9.81 -10.85
N ILE A 219 7.40 8.48 -10.98
CA ILE A 219 7.17 7.52 -9.89
C ILE A 219 8.41 6.65 -9.76
N ARG A 220 8.95 6.51 -8.54
CA ARG A 220 9.98 5.54 -8.22
C ARG A 220 9.36 4.23 -7.78
N LEU A 221 9.90 3.14 -8.30
CA LEU A 221 9.46 1.78 -8.08
C LEU A 221 10.54 0.98 -7.36
N SER A 222 10.19 0.38 -6.21
CA SER A 222 11.08 -0.54 -5.48
C SER A 222 10.65 -1.97 -5.77
N ASN A 223 11.56 -2.75 -6.38
CA ASN A 223 11.27 -4.06 -6.97
C ASN A 223 11.49 -5.21 -5.99
N THR A 224 11.21 -6.42 -6.47
CA THR A 224 11.37 -7.70 -5.77
C THR A 224 12.40 -8.62 -6.43
N TRP A 225 13.30 -8.05 -7.24
CA TRP A 225 14.31 -8.78 -8.00
C TRP A 225 15.74 -8.55 -7.48
N GLY A 226 15.86 -8.22 -6.20
CA GLY A 226 17.13 -8.00 -5.55
C GLY A 226 17.79 -6.67 -5.92
N LYS A 227 18.84 -6.36 -5.18
CA LYS A 227 19.57 -5.09 -5.30
C LYS A 227 20.37 -4.93 -6.59
N ASP A 228 20.61 -6.03 -7.32
CA ASP A 228 21.39 -5.98 -8.57
C ASP A 228 20.54 -5.60 -9.79
N TRP A 229 19.22 -5.45 -9.61
CA TRP A 229 18.32 -4.95 -10.63
C TRP A 229 18.31 -3.41 -10.65
N CYS A 230 18.45 -2.80 -11.81
CA CYS A 230 18.43 -1.34 -12.03
C CYS A 230 19.33 -0.54 -11.05
N ASP A 231 18.81 0.47 -10.39
CA ASP A 231 19.49 1.28 -9.39
C ASP A 231 19.27 0.67 -7.99
N GLN A 232 20.07 -0.34 -7.65
CA GLN A 232 20.06 -1.00 -6.35
C GLN A 232 18.66 -1.57 -5.96
N GLY A 233 17.95 -2.12 -6.94
CA GLY A 233 16.61 -2.69 -6.77
C GLY A 233 15.47 -1.71 -7.04
N GLU A 234 15.79 -0.48 -7.41
CA GLU A 234 14.82 0.55 -7.73
C GLU A 234 14.93 1.04 -9.18
N ALA A 235 13.82 1.56 -9.71
CA ALA A 235 13.79 2.22 -11.02
C ALA A 235 12.74 3.34 -11.02
N ASP A 236 12.93 4.31 -11.90
CA ASP A 236 11.97 5.37 -12.12
C ASP A 236 11.11 5.08 -13.35
N THR A 237 9.86 5.50 -13.34
CA THR A 237 8.99 5.54 -14.51
C THR A 237 8.26 6.87 -14.58
N TYR A 238 7.94 7.34 -15.80
CA TYR A 238 7.01 8.45 -15.95
C TYR A 238 5.58 7.91 -16.01
N TYR A 239 4.70 8.52 -15.22
CA TYR A 239 3.32 8.11 -15.11
C TYR A 239 2.60 8.11 -16.48
N GLU A 240 2.90 9.09 -17.32
CA GLU A 240 2.31 9.23 -18.66
C GLU A 240 2.78 8.14 -19.63
N ASP A 241 4.02 7.68 -19.47
CA ASP A 241 4.64 6.71 -20.38
C ASP A 241 4.32 5.26 -20.01
N TYR A 242 4.05 5.02 -18.72
CA TYR A 242 3.79 3.66 -18.24
C TYR A 242 2.81 3.64 -17.07
N LYS A 243 1.58 3.28 -17.35
CA LYS A 243 0.51 3.25 -16.36
C LYS A 243 0.48 1.95 -15.57
N MET A 244 0.30 2.08 -14.27
CA MET A 244 -0.05 0.95 -13.42
C MET A 244 -1.49 0.49 -13.69
N THR A 245 -1.71 -0.82 -13.67
CA THR A 245 -3.05 -1.41 -13.87
C THR A 245 -3.85 -1.51 -12.58
N GLU A 246 -3.17 -1.56 -11.44
CA GLU A 246 -3.77 -1.51 -10.12
C GLU A 246 -2.89 -0.72 -9.15
N ALA A 247 -3.51 -0.02 -8.20
CA ALA A 247 -2.85 0.67 -7.11
C ALA A 247 -3.63 0.50 -5.80
N TRP A 248 -2.91 0.19 -4.71
CA TRP A 248 -3.48 -0.11 -3.39
C TRP A 248 -2.68 0.55 -2.29
N LEU A 249 -3.38 1.19 -1.35
CA LEU A 249 -2.81 1.79 -0.15
C LEU A 249 -3.01 0.86 1.05
N PRO A 250 -1.97 0.16 1.53
CA PRO A 250 -2.03 -0.59 2.77
C PRO A 250 -1.84 0.33 3.99
N HIS A 251 -2.55 0.04 5.08
CA HIS A 251 -2.43 0.73 6.36
C HIS A 251 -1.83 -0.20 7.40
N PHE A 252 -0.62 0.10 7.88
CA PHE A 252 0.14 -0.77 8.79
C PHE A 252 -0.14 -0.47 10.27
N LYS A 253 0.10 0.73 10.77
CA LYS A 253 0.03 1.06 12.20
C LYS A 253 -1.30 1.66 12.61
N SER A 254 -1.61 2.78 12.07
CA SER A 254 -2.86 3.51 12.25
C SER A 254 -3.00 4.46 11.06
N ALA A 255 -4.19 5.02 10.87
CA ALA A 255 -4.35 6.05 9.85
C ALA A 255 -3.22 7.08 9.95
N PRO A 256 -2.61 7.45 8.80
CA PRO A 256 -1.41 8.27 8.79
C PRO A 256 -1.62 9.56 9.58
N GLU A 257 -0.65 9.88 10.44
CA GLU A 257 -0.56 11.21 11.00
C GLU A 257 -0.10 12.15 9.89
N VAL A 258 -1.00 12.88 9.32
CA VAL A 258 -0.60 14.02 8.49
C VAL A 258 0.02 15.05 9.45
N ILE A 259 1.33 14.98 9.65
CA ILE A 259 2.06 16.04 10.35
C ILE A 259 2.11 17.22 9.39
N ILE A 260 1.07 18.01 9.42
CA ILE A 260 1.09 19.30 8.76
C ILE A 260 1.85 20.24 9.70
N ASN A 261 3.13 20.51 9.39
CA ASN A 261 3.85 21.65 9.99
C ASN A 261 3.16 22.94 9.54
N ARG A 262 2.09 23.33 10.21
CA ARG A 262 1.37 24.56 9.96
C ARG A 262 1.48 25.51 11.14
N PRO A 263 1.48 26.83 10.89
CA PRO A 263 1.38 27.83 11.95
C PRO A 263 0.15 27.55 12.83
N SER A 264 0.21 27.95 14.09
CA SER A 264 -0.87 27.76 15.06
C SER A 264 -2.23 28.18 14.48
N LEU A 265 -3.20 27.24 14.52
CA LEU A 265 -4.57 27.50 14.04
C LEU A 265 -5.16 28.74 14.74
N PRO A 266 -5.82 29.63 14.00
CA PRO A 266 -6.59 30.72 14.60
C PRO A 266 -7.63 30.18 15.56
N LYS A 267 -7.72 30.73 16.77
CA LYS A 267 -8.47 30.17 17.90
C LYS A 267 -9.98 30.12 17.70
N HIS A 268 -10.60 30.76 16.77
CA HIS A 268 -12.09 30.83 16.65
C HIS A 268 -12.56 30.91 15.18
N GLN A 269 -11.96 30.17 14.26
CA GLN A 269 -12.41 30.20 12.89
C GLN A 269 -13.46 29.11 12.63
N PRO A 270 -14.70 29.45 12.25
CA PRO A 270 -15.76 28.49 12.03
C PRO A 270 -15.46 27.56 10.83
N LEU A 271 -16.13 26.42 10.80
CA LEU A 271 -16.12 25.52 9.65
C LEU A 271 -16.91 26.17 8.50
N THR A 272 -16.27 26.34 7.34
CA THR A 272 -16.90 27.04 6.19
C THR A 272 -17.34 26.11 5.08
N ARG A 273 -16.84 24.89 5.03
CA ARG A 273 -17.22 23.87 4.03
C ARG A 273 -17.73 22.59 4.67
N ASN A 274 -18.36 21.74 3.88
CA ASN A 274 -18.71 20.39 4.31
C ASN A 274 -17.44 19.55 4.49
N LEU A 275 -17.45 18.66 5.49
CA LEU A 275 -16.34 17.76 5.78
C LEU A 275 -16.82 16.32 5.77
N SER A 276 -16.04 15.43 5.19
CA SER A 276 -16.34 14.00 5.10
C SER A 276 -15.09 13.16 5.26
N PHE A 277 -15.30 11.86 5.40
CA PHE A 277 -14.25 10.86 5.41
C PHE A 277 -13.24 11.09 4.28
N MET A 278 -11.95 10.96 4.57
CA MET A 278 -10.79 11.16 3.68
C MET A 278 -10.44 12.62 3.35
N MET A 279 -11.21 13.62 3.80
CA MET A 279 -10.84 15.02 3.60
C MET A 279 -9.70 15.45 4.54
N THR A 280 -8.91 16.40 4.07
CA THR A 280 -7.79 17.01 4.83
C THR A 280 -7.96 18.51 4.93
N GLY A 281 -7.31 19.11 5.92
CA GLY A 281 -7.22 20.55 6.05
C GLY A 281 -7.28 21.07 7.49
N ASP A 282 -7.11 22.40 7.63
CA ASP A 282 -7.18 23.08 8.93
C ASP A 282 -8.55 23.00 9.57
N ASP A 283 -9.60 22.96 8.77
CA ASP A 283 -10.96 22.76 9.21
C ASP A 283 -11.19 21.36 9.76
N VAL A 284 -10.55 20.32 9.19
CA VAL A 284 -10.53 18.98 9.78
C VAL A 284 -9.80 18.97 11.11
N MET A 285 -8.66 19.67 11.22
CA MET A 285 -7.94 19.82 12.49
C MET A 285 -8.81 20.51 13.55
N ARG A 286 -9.51 21.58 13.17
CA ARG A 286 -10.43 22.27 14.08
C ARG A 286 -11.58 21.34 14.53
N LEU A 287 -12.18 20.62 13.60
CA LEU A 287 -13.20 19.62 13.89
C LEU A 287 -12.69 18.56 14.88
N GLN A 288 -11.52 18.00 14.62
CA GLN A 288 -10.89 16.99 15.48
C GLN A 288 -10.66 17.51 16.90
N LYS A 289 -10.15 18.75 17.00
CA LYS A 289 -9.90 19.40 18.28
C LYS A 289 -11.18 19.55 19.12
N VAL A 290 -12.28 20.02 18.52
CA VAL A 290 -13.55 20.21 19.25
C VAL A 290 -14.25 18.90 19.55
N LEU A 291 -14.02 17.86 18.75
CA LEU A 291 -14.54 16.52 19.01
C LEU A 291 -13.66 15.69 19.97
N GLY A 292 -12.53 16.23 20.43
CA GLY A 292 -11.65 15.57 21.41
C GLY A 292 -10.89 14.36 20.83
N VAL A 293 -10.69 14.29 19.52
CA VAL A 293 -9.88 13.26 18.88
C VAL A 293 -8.53 13.81 18.46
N LYS A 294 -7.56 12.92 18.20
CA LYS A 294 -6.22 13.32 17.78
C LYS A 294 -6.29 14.26 16.58
N THR A 295 -5.64 15.42 16.68
CA THR A 295 -5.67 16.48 15.67
C THR A 295 -4.63 16.18 14.59
N THR A 296 -5.01 15.41 13.59
CA THR A 296 -4.14 14.98 12.49
C THR A 296 -4.30 15.83 11.22
N GLY A 297 -5.43 16.54 11.11
CA GLY A 297 -5.81 17.24 9.88
C GLY A 297 -6.34 16.32 8.79
N PHE A 298 -6.49 15.03 9.10
CA PHE A 298 -7.01 14.02 8.18
C PHE A 298 -8.30 13.39 8.75
N PHE A 299 -9.39 13.47 8.00
CA PHE A 299 -10.69 12.97 8.43
C PHE A 299 -10.77 11.45 8.23
N TRP A 300 -10.25 10.68 9.19
CA TRP A 300 -10.21 9.22 9.18
C TRP A 300 -11.26 8.62 10.12
N TYR A 301 -11.23 7.30 10.30
CA TYR A 301 -12.21 6.57 11.11
C TYR A 301 -12.40 7.13 12.52
N ALA A 302 -11.34 7.58 13.19
CA ALA A 302 -11.47 8.22 14.52
C ALA A 302 -12.33 9.50 14.43
N THR A 303 -12.09 10.33 13.41
CA THR A 303 -12.87 11.55 13.15
C THR A 303 -14.30 11.19 12.70
N LEU A 304 -14.45 10.21 11.80
CA LEU A 304 -15.75 9.72 11.34
C LEU A 304 -16.61 9.25 12.50
N ASN A 305 -16.06 8.38 13.35
CA ASN A 305 -16.77 7.84 14.51
C ASN A 305 -17.13 8.95 15.53
N ALA A 306 -16.26 9.92 15.74
CA ALA A 306 -16.51 11.06 16.59
C ALA A 306 -17.64 11.96 16.06
N VAL A 307 -17.68 12.18 14.73
CA VAL A 307 -18.78 12.91 14.07
C VAL A 307 -20.09 12.14 14.20
N ILE A 308 -20.10 10.82 13.97
CA ILE A 308 -21.29 9.98 14.15
C ILE A 308 -21.80 10.06 15.60
N ALA A 309 -20.89 9.95 16.57
CA ALA A 309 -21.23 10.07 17.99
C ALA A 309 -21.82 11.46 18.32
N TYR A 310 -21.19 12.52 17.80
CA TYR A 310 -21.69 13.89 17.93
C TYR A 310 -23.10 14.05 17.33
N GLN A 311 -23.32 13.55 16.12
CA GLN A 311 -24.61 13.59 15.43
C GLN A 311 -25.69 12.88 16.23
N LYS A 312 -25.43 11.65 16.72
CA LYS A 312 -26.34 10.88 17.57
C LYS A 312 -26.70 11.63 18.85
N LYS A 313 -25.68 12.13 19.56
CA LYS A 313 -25.88 12.93 20.80
C LYS A 313 -26.76 14.14 20.55
N ASN A 314 -26.63 14.76 19.39
CA ASN A 314 -27.30 16.00 19.03
C ASN A 314 -28.59 15.80 18.22
N LYS A 315 -29.03 14.54 18.05
CA LYS A 315 -30.24 14.17 17.29
C LYS A 315 -30.25 14.69 15.86
N ILE A 316 -29.05 14.63 15.20
CA ILE A 316 -28.89 14.94 13.77
C ILE A 316 -29.01 13.62 13.01
N ASP A 317 -30.03 13.53 12.16
CA ASP A 317 -30.34 12.33 11.38
C ASP A 317 -30.28 12.65 9.87
N PRO A 318 -29.65 11.77 9.06
CA PRO A 318 -28.94 10.55 9.41
C PRO A 318 -27.55 10.82 10.02
N ALA A 319 -27.20 10.05 11.07
CA ALA A 319 -25.89 10.12 11.73
C ALA A 319 -24.85 9.29 10.97
N VAL A 320 -24.41 9.79 9.83
CA VAL A 320 -23.52 9.07 8.87
C VAL A 320 -22.07 9.56 8.89
N GLY A 321 -21.73 10.48 9.79
CA GLY A 321 -20.35 11.00 9.88
C GLY A 321 -20.01 12.08 8.84
N PHE A 322 -20.99 12.58 8.10
CA PHE A 322 -20.83 13.70 7.17
C PHE A 322 -21.13 15.02 7.90
N VAL A 323 -20.18 15.96 7.89
CA VAL A 323 -20.35 17.30 8.44
C VAL A 323 -20.95 18.19 7.35
N GLY A 324 -22.23 17.97 7.06
CA GLY A 324 -23.03 18.79 6.16
C GLY A 324 -23.51 20.08 6.83
N PRO A 325 -24.37 20.87 6.13
CA PRO A 325 -24.80 22.18 6.63
C PRO A 325 -25.37 22.14 8.06
N ILE A 326 -26.25 21.20 8.37
CA ILE A 326 -26.88 21.06 9.69
C ILE A 326 -25.86 20.76 10.78
N THR A 327 -25.00 19.76 10.54
CA THR A 327 -23.94 19.38 11.50
C THR A 327 -22.93 20.52 11.69
N ARG A 328 -22.54 21.17 10.60
CA ARG A 328 -21.61 22.29 10.60
C ARG A 328 -22.14 23.51 11.34
N GLU A 329 -23.39 23.88 11.11
CA GLU A 329 -24.05 24.98 11.80
C GLU A 329 -24.08 24.74 13.33
N LYS A 330 -24.44 23.54 13.74
CA LYS A 330 -24.48 23.17 15.16
C LYS A 330 -23.11 23.16 15.81
N LEU A 331 -22.08 22.61 15.13
CA LEU A 331 -20.68 22.66 15.57
C LEU A 331 -20.18 24.11 15.67
N ASN A 332 -20.49 24.93 14.67
CA ASN A 332 -20.08 26.33 14.68
C ASN A 332 -20.70 27.11 15.84
N LYS A 333 -21.96 26.90 16.11
CA LYS A 333 -22.66 27.54 17.22
C LYS A 333 -22.13 27.08 18.59
N GLU A 334 -21.74 25.82 18.72
CA GLU A 334 -21.31 25.25 19.99
C GLU A 334 -19.84 25.56 20.32
N PHE A 335 -18.97 25.57 19.30
CA PHE A 335 -17.52 25.59 19.52
C PHE A 335 -16.77 26.75 18.86
N PHE A 336 -17.38 27.49 17.94
CA PHE A 336 -16.71 28.51 17.13
C PHE A 336 -17.43 29.88 17.14
N SER A 337 -18.52 30.00 17.90
CA SER A 337 -19.23 31.28 18.13
C SER A 337 -18.54 32.16 19.16
#